data_08d96488de1474d461709e8daa8bdd91
#
_entry.id   08d96488de1474d461709e8daa8bdd91
#
_cell.length_a   1.000
_cell.length_b   1.000
_cell.length_c   1.000
_cell.angle_alpha   90.00
_cell.angle_beta   90.00
_cell.angle_gamma   90.00
#
_symmetry.space_group_name_H-M   'P 1'
#
loop_
_entity.id
_entity.type
_entity.pdbx_description
1 polymer ?
#
loop_
_entity_poly.entity_id
_entity_poly.type
_entity_poly.pdbx_seq_one_letter_code
_entity_poly.pdbx_strand_id
1 'polypeptide(L)'
;MAAALVEQTYDALMQMIMDSNYKPGDRLPSEMILCNNLQVSRNTLRAALNKLNVLGFTETRQGGGTYMRAVDSSVYLNFFVPATLTSSMDLLEIMQFRKGIEVEAARLAAENATEEDVVLLRQLFEQCTEGRKNMRTFASRNTDFHFEIAKASHNMLYIKMMEIVSRMILPVMQDFLDAQGTDIDSTFYHGMVLQCVINHKPEEAAFFMQRHMALIIERVEKYVQKKNCLLYTSDAAD
;
A
#
# COMPACT_ATOMS: atom_id res chain seq x y z
N MET A 1 20.28 -24.25 17.31
CA MET A 1 21.07 -24.72 16.14
C MET A 1 20.20 -24.98 14.91
N ALA A 2 19.16 -25.82 14.92
CA ALA A 2 18.35 -26.10 13.72
C ALA A 2 17.63 -24.86 13.15
N ALA A 3 17.04 -24.00 13.97
CA ALA A 3 16.37 -22.76 13.52
C ALA A 3 17.36 -21.78 12.86
N ALA A 4 18.57 -21.64 13.40
CA ALA A 4 19.60 -20.78 12.81
C ALA A 4 20.05 -21.27 11.42
N LEU A 5 20.13 -22.59 11.22
CA LEU A 5 20.50 -23.18 9.93
C LEU A 5 19.40 -22.98 8.88
N VAL A 6 18.12 -23.02 9.28
CA VAL A 6 16.99 -22.70 8.38
C VAL A 6 17.04 -21.24 7.94
N GLU A 7 17.35 -20.32 8.87
CA GLU A 7 17.49 -18.90 8.57
C GLU A 7 18.64 -18.63 7.59
N GLN A 8 19.82 -19.19 7.86
CA GLN A 8 20.96 -19.10 6.95
C GLN A 8 20.64 -19.66 5.55
N THR A 9 19.88 -20.77 5.49
CA THR A 9 19.46 -21.38 4.21
C THR A 9 18.48 -20.46 3.48
N TYR A 10 17.56 -19.81 4.21
CA TYR A 10 16.63 -18.83 3.65
C TYR A 10 17.39 -17.63 3.06
N ASP A 11 18.35 -17.07 3.81
CA ASP A 11 19.15 -15.94 3.35
C ASP A 11 19.96 -16.29 2.08
N ALA A 12 20.57 -17.49 2.05
CA ALA A 12 21.30 -17.96 0.89
C ALA A 12 20.38 -18.17 -0.33
N LEU A 13 19.16 -18.68 -0.13
CA LEU A 13 18.15 -18.79 -1.21
C LEU A 13 17.72 -17.42 -1.72
N MET A 14 17.48 -16.45 -0.82
CA MET A 14 17.13 -15.08 -1.20
C MET A 14 18.25 -14.43 -2.01
N GLN A 15 19.50 -14.58 -1.56
CA GLN A 15 20.66 -14.05 -2.30
C GLN A 15 20.77 -14.68 -3.69
N MET A 16 20.63 -16.00 -3.79
CA MET A 16 20.63 -16.71 -5.08
C MET A 16 19.51 -16.20 -6.01
N ILE A 17 18.31 -15.96 -5.48
CA ILE A 17 17.18 -15.43 -6.24
C ILE A 17 17.50 -14.02 -6.76
N MET A 18 18.07 -13.16 -5.92
CA MET A 18 18.45 -11.80 -6.29
C MET A 18 19.56 -11.78 -7.37
N ASP A 19 20.60 -12.59 -7.20
CA ASP A 19 21.75 -12.62 -8.10
C ASP A 19 21.41 -13.21 -9.48
N SER A 20 20.47 -14.16 -9.52
CA SER A 20 20.12 -14.89 -10.75
C SER A 20 19.04 -14.23 -11.60
N ASN A 21 18.51 -13.07 -11.20
CA ASN A 21 17.48 -12.32 -11.94
C ASN A 21 16.24 -13.15 -12.33
N TYR A 22 15.81 -14.07 -11.46
CA TYR A 22 14.60 -14.86 -11.70
C TYR A 22 13.38 -13.94 -11.88
N LYS A 23 12.56 -14.25 -12.88
CA LYS A 23 11.30 -13.56 -13.17
C LYS A 23 10.10 -14.32 -12.57
N PRO A 24 8.98 -13.65 -12.34
CA PRO A 24 7.74 -14.35 -12.02
C PRO A 24 7.42 -15.45 -13.02
N GLY A 25 7.14 -16.65 -12.53
CA GLY A 25 6.90 -17.85 -13.32
C GLY A 25 8.13 -18.72 -13.57
N ASP A 26 9.33 -18.24 -13.31
CA ASP A 26 10.54 -19.04 -13.45
C ASP A 26 10.59 -20.14 -12.39
N ARG A 27 11.08 -21.32 -12.83
CA ARG A 27 11.24 -22.46 -11.95
C ARG A 27 12.59 -22.41 -11.26
N LEU A 28 12.59 -22.55 -9.93
CA LEU A 28 13.83 -22.72 -9.16
C LEU A 28 14.46 -24.10 -9.46
N PRO A 29 15.79 -24.25 -9.24
CA PRO A 29 16.46 -25.55 -9.32
C PRO A 29 15.75 -26.58 -8.42
N SER A 30 15.88 -27.87 -8.76
CA SER A 30 15.29 -28.94 -7.98
C SER A 30 15.81 -28.96 -6.54
N GLU A 31 15.01 -29.47 -5.58
CA GLU A 31 15.43 -29.61 -4.18
C GLU A 31 16.77 -30.34 -4.05
N MET A 32 17.04 -31.33 -4.92
CA MET A 32 18.29 -32.07 -4.90
C MET A 32 19.50 -31.16 -5.26
N ILE A 33 19.34 -30.34 -6.29
CA ILE A 33 20.39 -29.39 -6.72
C ILE A 33 20.61 -28.35 -5.62
N LEU A 34 19.51 -27.79 -5.06
CA LEU A 34 19.59 -26.79 -4.00
C LEU A 34 20.24 -27.35 -2.73
N CYS A 35 19.88 -28.59 -2.32
CA CYS A 35 20.54 -29.26 -1.19
C CYS A 35 22.05 -29.41 -1.40
N ASN A 36 22.46 -29.81 -2.62
CA ASN A 36 23.86 -29.98 -2.94
C ASN A 36 24.61 -28.64 -2.96
N ASN A 37 24.02 -27.60 -3.55
CA ASN A 37 24.66 -26.28 -3.65
C ASN A 37 24.81 -25.60 -2.29
N LEU A 38 23.79 -25.72 -1.43
CA LEU A 38 23.75 -25.08 -0.12
C LEU A 38 24.30 -25.97 1.00
N GLN A 39 24.67 -27.24 0.71
CA GLN A 39 25.17 -28.21 1.66
C GLN A 39 24.27 -28.41 2.88
N VAL A 40 22.93 -28.48 2.63
CA VAL A 40 21.92 -28.62 3.69
C VAL A 40 21.05 -29.87 3.48
N SER A 41 20.42 -30.32 4.56
CA SER A 41 19.47 -31.42 4.52
C SER A 41 18.18 -31.02 3.76
N ARG A 42 17.46 -32.00 3.21
CA ARG A 42 16.15 -31.76 2.58
C ARG A 42 15.14 -31.12 3.52
N ASN A 43 15.17 -31.50 4.80
CA ASN A 43 14.23 -30.93 5.78
C ASN A 43 14.55 -29.44 6.04
N THR A 44 15.82 -29.08 6.15
CA THR A 44 16.26 -27.68 6.30
C THR A 44 15.89 -26.86 5.07
N LEU A 45 16.17 -27.38 3.86
CA LEU A 45 15.81 -26.72 2.62
C LEU A 45 14.29 -26.50 2.50
N ARG A 46 13.49 -27.52 2.76
CA ARG A 46 12.02 -27.43 2.71
C ARG A 46 11.46 -26.43 3.71
N ALA A 47 12.03 -26.33 4.90
CA ALA A 47 11.64 -25.33 5.89
C ALA A 47 11.95 -23.91 5.36
N ALA A 48 13.10 -23.69 4.74
CA ALA A 48 13.47 -22.41 4.14
C ALA A 48 12.59 -22.08 2.90
N LEU A 49 12.34 -23.05 2.00
CA LEU A 49 11.43 -22.88 0.87
C LEU A 49 9.98 -22.59 1.33
N ASN A 50 9.51 -23.25 2.39
CA ASN A 50 8.20 -22.96 2.96
C ASN A 50 8.12 -21.52 3.50
N LYS A 51 9.19 -21.01 4.10
CA LYS A 51 9.29 -19.60 4.52
C LYS A 51 9.16 -18.67 3.30
N LEU A 52 9.83 -18.95 2.19
CA LEU A 52 9.68 -18.19 0.93
C LEU A 52 8.25 -18.26 0.37
N ASN A 53 7.61 -19.44 0.46
CA ASN A 53 6.21 -19.60 0.03
C ASN A 53 5.24 -18.79 0.91
N VAL A 54 5.41 -18.83 2.23
CA VAL A 54 4.58 -18.06 3.19
C VAL A 54 4.77 -16.56 2.96
N LEU A 55 6.01 -16.14 2.70
CA LEU A 55 6.33 -14.75 2.34
C LEU A 55 5.91 -14.36 0.92
N GLY A 56 5.36 -15.32 0.12
CA GLY A 56 4.81 -15.07 -1.20
C GLY A 56 5.84 -14.85 -2.31
N PHE A 57 7.12 -15.08 -2.05
CA PHE A 57 8.18 -15.03 -3.07
C PHE A 57 8.10 -16.20 -4.05
N THR A 58 7.64 -17.35 -3.55
CA THR A 58 7.58 -18.59 -4.34
C THR A 58 6.24 -19.31 -4.16
N GLU A 59 5.96 -20.26 -5.05
CA GLU A 59 4.89 -21.24 -4.89
C GLU A 59 5.43 -22.65 -5.21
N THR A 60 5.08 -23.63 -4.38
CA THR A 60 5.42 -25.03 -4.65
C THR A 60 4.21 -25.73 -5.24
N ARG A 61 4.37 -26.30 -6.44
CA ARG A 61 3.36 -27.09 -7.14
C ARG A 61 3.62 -28.56 -6.90
N GLN A 62 2.58 -29.31 -6.52
CA GLN A 62 2.70 -30.73 -6.22
C GLN A 62 3.21 -31.48 -7.46
N GLY A 63 4.36 -32.19 -7.33
CA GLY A 63 5.03 -32.85 -8.44
C GLY A 63 5.73 -31.95 -9.46
N GLY A 64 5.52 -30.63 -9.39
CA GLY A 64 6.02 -29.66 -10.38
C GLY A 64 7.29 -28.90 -9.96
N GLY A 65 7.57 -28.79 -8.66
CA GLY A 65 8.70 -28.00 -8.14
C GLY A 65 8.27 -26.64 -7.58
N THR A 66 9.26 -25.78 -7.29
CA THR A 66 9.05 -24.44 -6.77
C THR A 66 9.25 -23.40 -7.85
N TYR A 67 8.35 -22.43 -7.95
CA TYR A 67 8.33 -21.38 -8.96
C TYR A 67 8.33 -20.01 -8.29
N MET A 68 8.95 -19.03 -8.95
CA MET A 68 8.87 -17.62 -8.53
C MET A 68 7.45 -17.09 -8.73
N ARG A 69 6.96 -16.35 -7.75
CA ARG A 69 5.69 -15.61 -7.88
C ARG A 69 5.95 -14.16 -8.26
N ALA A 70 4.97 -13.56 -8.93
CA ALA A 70 4.88 -12.10 -8.92
C ALA A 70 4.66 -11.69 -7.45
N VAL A 71 5.60 -10.91 -6.92
CA VAL A 71 5.46 -10.39 -5.56
C VAL A 71 4.30 -9.41 -5.56
N ASP A 72 3.15 -9.87 -5.11
CA ASP A 72 1.98 -9.03 -4.91
C ASP A 72 2.10 -8.35 -3.54
N SER A 73 1.85 -7.05 -3.49
CA SER A 73 1.78 -6.26 -2.27
C SER A 73 0.80 -6.81 -1.23
N SER A 74 -0.19 -7.63 -1.64
CA SER A 74 -1.10 -8.33 -0.72
C SER A 74 -0.37 -9.24 0.28
N VAL A 75 0.80 -9.77 -0.08
CA VAL A 75 1.60 -10.62 0.83
C VAL A 75 2.19 -9.79 1.96
N TYR A 76 2.64 -8.56 1.66
CA TYR A 76 3.14 -7.64 2.68
C TYR A 76 2.03 -7.09 3.56
N LEU A 77 0.80 -6.93 3.02
CA LEU A 77 -0.38 -6.55 3.81
C LEU A 77 -0.60 -7.47 5.01
N ASN A 78 -0.49 -8.78 4.82
CA ASN A 78 -0.67 -9.75 5.90
C ASN A 78 0.42 -9.65 7.00
N PHE A 79 1.55 -9.02 6.71
CA PHE A 79 2.61 -8.77 7.68
C PHE A 79 2.47 -7.40 8.38
N PHE A 80 2.06 -6.37 7.64
CA PHE A 80 1.98 -4.99 8.14
C PHE A 80 0.61 -4.64 8.72
N VAL A 81 -0.43 -5.42 8.36
CA VAL A 81 -1.78 -5.22 8.87
C VAL A 81 -2.13 -6.37 9.82
N PRO A 82 -1.86 -6.26 11.12
CA PRO A 82 -2.45 -7.17 12.09
C PRO A 82 -3.96 -7.19 11.88
N ALA A 83 -4.61 -8.34 12.09
CA ALA A 83 -6.06 -8.49 12.00
C ALA A 83 -6.86 -7.53 12.95
N THR A 84 -6.15 -6.72 13.72
CA THR A 84 -6.64 -5.72 14.68
C THR A 84 -6.89 -4.34 14.07
N LEU A 85 -6.50 -4.06 12.81
CA LEU A 85 -6.76 -2.77 12.15
C LEU A 85 -8.24 -2.64 11.74
N THR A 86 -9.14 -2.65 12.70
CA THR A 86 -10.58 -2.45 12.48
C THR A 86 -11.17 -1.34 13.34
N SER A 87 -10.34 -0.67 14.17
CA SER A 87 -10.76 0.40 15.03
C SER A 87 -10.67 1.78 14.38
N SER A 88 -11.43 2.74 14.87
CA SER A 88 -11.36 4.13 14.38
C SER A 88 -10.04 4.83 14.77
N MET A 89 -9.28 4.30 15.73
CA MET A 89 -7.93 4.77 16.05
C MET A 89 -6.96 4.42 14.93
N ASP A 90 -7.12 3.22 14.34
CA ASP A 90 -6.27 2.76 13.24
C ASP A 90 -6.43 3.65 11.99
N LEU A 91 -7.61 4.24 11.77
CA LEU A 91 -7.81 5.19 10.67
C LEU A 91 -6.91 6.42 10.82
N LEU A 92 -6.77 6.97 12.02
CA LEU A 92 -5.91 8.13 12.25
C LEU A 92 -4.43 7.81 11.98
N GLU A 93 -3.96 6.67 12.45
CA GLU A 93 -2.57 6.21 12.22
C GLU A 93 -2.30 5.99 10.72
N ILE A 94 -3.25 5.36 9.99
CA ILE A 94 -3.16 5.20 8.54
C ILE A 94 -3.08 6.56 7.84
N MET A 95 -3.90 7.52 8.24
CA MET A 95 -3.90 8.86 7.64
C MET A 95 -2.62 9.64 7.93
N GLN A 96 -2.03 9.49 9.11
CA GLN A 96 -0.75 10.09 9.46
C GLN A 96 0.39 9.48 8.63
N PHE A 97 0.38 8.16 8.45
CA PHE A 97 1.34 7.45 7.59
C PHE A 97 1.20 7.89 6.13
N ARG A 98 -0.02 7.93 5.60
CA ARG A 98 -0.32 8.44 4.26
C ARG A 98 0.27 9.82 4.02
N LYS A 99 0.05 10.75 4.96
CA LYS A 99 0.61 12.10 4.86
C LYS A 99 2.13 12.07 4.65
N GLY A 100 2.86 11.20 5.37
CA GLY A 100 4.30 11.08 5.26
C GLY A 100 4.78 10.65 3.88
N ILE A 101 4.05 9.76 3.21
CA ILE A 101 4.43 9.24 1.89
C ILE A 101 3.83 10.03 0.72
N GLU A 102 2.59 10.51 0.84
CA GLU A 102 1.90 11.17 -0.27
C GLU A 102 2.41 12.57 -0.55
N VAL A 103 2.88 13.29 0.46
CA VAL A 103 3.48 14.62 0.27
C VAL A 103 4.71 14.54 -0.62
N GLU A 104 5.60 13.59 -0.35
CA GLU A 104 6.80 13.41 -1.16
C GLU A 104 6.49 12.75 -2.51
N ALA A 105 5.52 11.84 -2.56
CA ALA A 105 5.04 11.28 -3.83
C ALA A 105 4.49 12.36 -4.76
N ALA A 106 3.75 13.35 -4.23
CA ALA A 106 3.24 14.48 -5.02
C ALA A 106 4.37 15.39 -5.52
N ARG A 107 5.40 15.65 -4.69
CA ARG A 107 6.58 16.39 -5.11
C ARG A 107 7.28 15.70 -6.29
N LEU A 108 7.56 14.41 -6.14
CA LEU A 108 8.19 13.61 -7.18
C LEU A 108 7.33 13.45 -8.43
N ALA A 109 5.99 13.36 -8.28
CA ALA A 109 5.08 13.34 -9.42
C ALA A 109 5.18 14.63 -10.24
N ALA A 110 5.29 15.79 -9.59
CA ALA A 110 5.49 17.05 -10.30
C ALA A 110 6.86 17.15 -10.99
N GLU A 111 7.88 16.41 -10.52
CA GLU A 111 9.19 16.33 -11.19
C GLU A 111 9.19 15.36 -12.38
N ASN A 112 8.53 14.20 -12.25
CA ASN A 112 8.77 13.04 -13.10
C ASN A 112 7.57 12.64 -13.97
N ALA A 113 6.35 13.21 -13.75
CA ALA A 113 5.15 12.80 -14.48
C ALA A 113 5.33 12.95 -15.99
N THR A 114 4.93 11.90 -16.72
CA THR A 114 4.83 11.89 -18.18
C THR A 114 3.50 12.51 -18.65
N GLU A 115 3.39 12.76 -19.95
CA GLU A 115 2.11 13.20 -20.54
C GLU A 115 0.99 12.18 -20.32
N GLU A 116 1.31 10.88 -20.38
CA GLU A 116 0.36 9.80 -20.13
C GLU A 116 -0.14 9.83 -18.68
N ASP A 117 0.74 10.04 -17.71
CA ASP A 117 0.37 10.18 -16.30
C ASP A 117 -0.58 11.36 -16.09
N VAL A 118 -0.28 12.50 -16.71
CA VAL A 118 -1.12 13.71 -16.64
C VAL A 118 -2.51 13.45 -17.21
N VAL A 119 -2.61 12.77 -18.34
CA VAL A 119 -3.92 12.40 -18.94
C VAL A 119 -4.73 11.54 -17.99
N LEU A 120 -4.12 10.52 -17.40
CA LEU A 120 -4.80 9.61 -16.46
C LEU A 120 -5.20 10.34 -15.16
N LEU A 121 -4.34 11.17 -14.60
CA LEU A 121 -4.64 11.98 -13.42
C LEU A 121 -5.82 12.94 -13.65
N ARG A 122 -5.93 13.56 -14.83
CA ARG A 122 -7.09 14.39 -15.20
C ARG A 122 -8.39 13.60 -15.23
N GLN A 123 -8.37 12.42 -15.86
CA GLN A 123 -9.54 11.53 -15.92
C GLN A 123 -9.98 11.10 -14.51
N LEU A 124 -9.05 10.71 -13.64
CA LEU A 124 -9.37 10.31 -12.27
C LEU A 124 -9.89 11.48 -11.44
N PHE A 125 -9.35 12.68 -11.62
CA PHE A 125 -9.83 13.89 -10.96
C PHE A 125 -11.28 14.22 -11.35
N GLU A 126 -11.61 14.15 -12.65
CA GLU A 126 -12.98 14.34 -13.16
C GLU A 126 -13.94 13.30 -12.58
N GLN A 127 -13.57 12.02 -12.62
CA GLN A 127 -14.35 10.93 -12.04
C GLN A 127 -14.55 11.07 -10.52
N CYS A 128 -13.53 11.54 -9.79
CA CYS A 128 -13.63 11.84 -8.36
C CYS A 128 -14.65 12.98 -8.11
N THR A 129 -14.61 14.03 -8.93
CA THR A 129 -15.53 15.17 -8.84
C THR A 129 -16.99 14.77 -9.13
N GLU A 130 -17.22 13.96 -10.15
CA GLU A 130 -18.54 13.45 -10.51
C GLU A 130 -19.07 12.43 -9.49
N GLY A 131 -18.19 11.63 -8.90
CA GLY A 131 -18.52 10.57 -7.94
C GLY A 131 -19.05 11.06 -6.59
N ARG A 132 -19.05 12.36 -6.31
CA ARG A 132 -19.49 12.95 -5.02
C ARG A 132 -20.92 12.62 -4.62
N LYS A 133 -21.77 12.29 -5.56
CA LYS A 133 -23.18 11.94 -5.30
C LYS A 133 -23.33 10.57 -4.62
N ASN A 134 -22.32 9.73 -4.69
CA ASN A 134 -22.29 8.39 -4.09
C ASN A 134 -20.98 8.20 -3.33
N MET A 135 -21.07 8.07 -1.99
CA MET A 135 -19.91 8.00 -1.11
C MET A 135 -18.97 6.84 -1.42
N ARG A 136 -19.50 5.68 -1.78
CA ARG A 136 -18.68 4.52 -2.15
C ARG A 136 -17.89 4.77 -3.44
N THR A 137 -18.55 5.34 -4.45
CA THR A 137 -17.88 5.71 -5.70
C THR A 137 -16.84 6.78 -5.44
N PHE A 138 -17.13 7.77 -4.61
CA PHE A 138 -16.20 8.82 -4.25
C PHE A 138 -14.98 8.24 -3.50
N ALA A 139 -15.18 7.40 -2.48
CA ALA A 139 -14.09 6.79 -1.71
C ALA A 139 -13.12 6.00 -2.63
N SER A 140 -13.66 5.20 -3.56
CA SER A 140 -12.85 4.46 -4.51
C SER A 140 -12.06 5.39 -5.43
N ARG A 141 -12.72 6.35 -6.09
CA ARG A 141 -12.09 7.28 -7.04
C ARG A 141 -11.08 8.20 -6.36
N ASN A 142 -11.36 8.62 -5.13
CA ASN A 142 -10.42 9.36 -4.31
C ASN A 142 -9.14 8.53 -4.04
N THR A 143 -9.29 7.27 -3.66
CA THR A 143 -8.15 6.36 -3.44
C THR A 143 -7.37 6.13 -4.74
N ASP A 144 -8.06 5.94 -5.87
CA ASP A 144 -7.44 5.77 -7.19
C ASP A 144 -6.61 7.00 -7.59
N PHE A 145 -7.12 8.23 -7.33
CA PHE A 145 -6.38 9.47 -7.61
C PHE A 145 -5.08 9.57 -6.81
N HIS A 146 -5.13 9.32 -5.50
CA HIS A 146 -3.94 9.33 -4.65
C HIS A 146 -2.92 8.26 -5.07
N PHE A 147 -3.40 7.08 -5.45
CA PHE A 147 -2.52 6.01 -5.93
C PHE A 147 -1.86 6.39 -7.26
N GLU A 148 -2.58 7.08 -8.17
CA GLU A 148 -2.02 7.53 -9.44
C GLU A 148 -0.97 8.64 -9.26
N ILE A 149 -1.13 9.53 -8.28
CA ILE A 149 -0.07 10.48 -7.89
C ILE A 149 1.21 9.71 -7.49
N ALA A 150 1.08 8.62 -6.71
CA ALA A 150 2.24 7.82 -6.36
C ALA A 150 2.87 7.14 -7.58
N LYS A 151 2.08 6.67 -8.56
CA LYS A 151 2.61 6.11 -9.81
C LYS A 151 3.34 7.17 -10.64
N ALA A 152 2.76 8.35 -10.77
CA ALA A 152 3.37 9.47 -11.48
C ALA A 152 4.69 9.96 -10.85
N SER A 153 4.98 9.59 -9.59
CA SER A 153 6.28 9.82 -8.98
C SER A 153 7.41 9.00 -9.63
N HIS A 154 7.09 7.94 -10.36
CA HIS A 154 8.01 6.94 -10.93
C HIS A 154 8.97 6.32 -9.91
N ASN A 155 8.67 6.43 -8.62
CA ASN A 155 9.42 5.79 -7.54
C ASN A 155 8.73 4.52 -7.08
N MET A 156 9.32 3.37 -7.41
CA MET A 156 8.73 2.05 -7.15
C MET A 156 8.39 1.83 -5.66
N LEU A 157 9.17 2.41 -4.74
CA LEU A 157 8.91 2.24 -3.31
C LEU A 157 7.64 2.97 -2.87
N TYR A 158 7.43 4.24 -3.32
CA TYR A 158 6.18 4.96 -3.07
C TYR A 158 4.98 4.27 -3.70
N ILE A 159 5.12 3.75 -4.93
CA ILE A 159 4.06 3.00 -5.62
C ILE A 159 3.65 1.78 -4.79
N LYS A 160 4.62 0.98 -4.32
CA LYS A 160 4.33 -0.22 -3.52
C LYS A 160 3.74 0.10 -2.15
N MET A 161 4.24 1.13 -1.48
CA MET A 161 3.67 1.58 -0.20
C MET A 161 2.22 2.06 -0.38
N MET A 162 1.95 2.87 -1.40
CA MET A 162 0.59 3.34 -1.68
C MET A 162 -0.37 2.22 -2.12
N GLU A 163 0.12 1.22 -2.84
CA GLU A 163 -0.69 0.03 -3.17
C GLU A 163 -1.17 -0.68 -1.89
N ILE A 164 -0.29 -0.86 -0.92
CA ILE A 164 -0.61 -1.44 0.39
C ILE A 164 -1.64 -0.58 1.13
N VAL A 165 -1.35 0.70 1.27
CA VAL A 165 -2.19 1.66 2.00
C VAL A 165 -3.57 1.80 1.38
N SER A 166 -3.66 1.83 0.05
CA SER A 166 -4.95 1.94 -0.67
C SER A 166 -5.88 0.78 -0.35
N ARG A 167 -5.35 -0.44 -0.22
CA ARG A 167 -6.14 -1.61 0.16
C ARG A 167 -6.60 -1.57 1.63
N MET A 168 -5.77 -1.03 2.51
CA MET A 168 -6.10 -0.89 3.93
C MET A 168 -7.17 0.17 4.18
N ILE A 169 -7.05 1.31 3.50
CA ILE A 169 -7.85 2.50 3.83
C ILE A 169 -9.26 2.43 3.28
N LEU A 170 -9.46 1.76 2.14
CA LEU A 170 -10.74 1.83 1.43
C LEU A 170 -11.95 1.42 2.28
N PRO A 171 -11.93 0.29 3.04
CA PRO A 171 -13.06 -0.08 3.88
C PRO A 171 -13.34 0.94 5.00
N VAL A 172 -12.27 1.40 5.67
CA VAL A 172 -12.39 2.33 6.82
C VAL A 172 -12.80 3.73 6.38
N MET A 173 -12.33 4.15 5.21
CA MET A 173 -12.67 5.45 4.62
C MET A 173 -14.14 5.51 4.17
N GLN A 174 -14.71 4.39 3.72
CA GLN A 174 -16.14 4.34 3.41
C GLN A 174 -17.00 4.65 4.63
N ASP A 175 -16.75 3.99 5.76
CA ASP A 175 -17.47 4.23 7.02
C ASP A 175 -17.34 5.68 7.49
N PHE A 176 -16.13 6.25 7.35
CA PHE A 176 -15.88 7.65 7.69
C PHE A 176 -16.68 8.61 6.79
N LEU A 177 -16.68 8.39 5.48
CA LEU A 177 -17.39 9.24 4.52
C LEU A 177 -18.91 9.09 4.63
N ASP A 178 -19.42 7.90 4.90
CA ASP A 178 -20.84 7.67 5.15
C ASP A 178 -21.32 8.44 6.40
N ALA A 179 -20.46 8.56 7.41
CA ALA A 179 -20.76 9.29 8.64
C ALA A 179 -20.58 10.82 8.52
N GLN A 180 -19.61 11.30 7.74
CA GLN A 180 -19.18 12.71 7.71
C GLN A 180 -19.46 13.42 6.37
N GLY A 181 -19.80 12.68 5.33
CA GLY A 181 -19.96 13.21 3.96
C GLY A 181 -18.64 13.56 3.27
N THR A 182 -18.76 13.96 2.00
CA THR A 182 -17.62 14.44 1.21
C THR A 182 -17.31 15.90 1.57
N ASP A 183 -16.04 16.27 1.43
CA ASP A 183 -15.57 17.62 1.62
C ASP A 183 -15.28 18.30 0.26
N ILE A 184 -15.83 19.51 0.09
CA ILE A 184 -15.56 20.33 -1.10
C ILE A 184 -14.08 20.73 -1.13
N ASP A 185 -13.48 20.99 0.04
CA ASP A 185 -12.08 21.36 0.16
C ASP A 185 -11.12 20.26 -0.32
N SER A 186 -11.47 19.00 -0.11
CA SER A 186 -10.70 17.84 -0.62
C SER A 186 -10.50 17.92 -2.14
N THR A 187 -11.56 18.18 -2.89
CA THR A 187 -11.47 18.26 -4.36
C THR A 187 -10.73 19.51 -4.82
N PHE A 188 -10.84 20.61 -4.07
CA PHE A 188 -10.05 21.80 -4.35
C PHE A 188 -8.55 21.49 -4.27
N TYR A 189 -8.10 20.85 -3.20
CA TYR A 189 -6.68 20.48 -3.05
C TYR A 189 -6.22 19.45 -4.07
N HIS A 190 -7.05 18.47 -4.44
CA HIS A 190 -6.72 17.56 -5.55
C HIS A 190 -6.48 18.31 -6.85
N GLY A 191 -7.35 19.28 -7.17
CA GLY A 191 -7.17 20.13 -8.34
C GLY A 191 -5.88 20.94 -8.31
N MET A 192 -5.51 21.48 -7.14
CA MET A 192 -4.26 22.23 -6.97
C MET A 192 -3.03 21.32 -7.14
N VAL A 193 -3.03 20.13 -6.54
CA VAL A 193 -1.96 19.14 -6.73
C VAL A 193 -1.84 18.76 -8.21
N LEU A 194 -2.94 18.45 -8.87
CA LEU A 194 -2.95 18.14 -10.31
C LEU A 194 -2.36 19.27 -11.15
N GLN A 195 -2.74 20.53 -10.88
CA GLN A 195 -2.18 21.68 -11.60
C GLN A 195 -0.68 21.85 -11.36
N CYS A 196 -0.20 21.54 -10.15
CA CYS A 196 1.23 21.58 -9.84
C CYS A 196 1.99 20.47 -10.58
N VAL A 197 1.42 19.27 -10.68
CA VAL A 197 2.02 18.17 -11.47
C VAL A 197 2.11 18.57 -12.95
N ILE A 198 1.03 19.09 -13.54
CA ILE A 198 0.98 19.54 -14.94
C ILE A 198 2.01 20.64 -15.24
N ASN A 199 2.23 21.53 -14.29
CA ASN A 199 3.11 22.68 -14.46
C ASN A 199 4.54 22.44 -13.92
N HIS A 200 4.86 21.21 -13.55
CA HIS A 200 6.17 20.81 -12.99
C HIS A 200 6.62 21.70 -11.82
N LYS A 201 5.73 21.83 -10.80
CA LYS A 201 5.96 22.64 -9.60
C LYS A 201 6.03 21.75 -8.35
N PRO A 202 7.17 21.12 -8.08
CA PRO A 202 7.28 20.08 -7.05
C PRO A 202 7.00 20.59 -5.63
N GLU A 203 7.54 21.74 -5.23
CA GLU A 203 7.36 22.27 -3.88
C GLU A 203 5.92 22.71 -3.62
N GLU A 204 5.25 23.26 -4.64
CA GLU A 204 3.84 23.63 -4.56
C GLU A 204 2.95 22.38 -4.49
N ALA A 205 3.27 21.31 -5.24
CA ALA A 205 2.57 20.04 -5.19
C ALA A 205 2.64 19.42 -3.78
N ALA A 206 3.84 19.38 -3.18
CA ALA A 206 4.05 18.93 -1.82
C ALA A 206 3.24 19.77 -0.81
N PHE A 207 3.28 21.08 -0.94
CA PHE A 207 2.53 22.00 -0.07
C PHE A 207 1.02 21.74 -0.11
N PHE A 208 0.43 21.64 -1.32
CA PHE A 208 -1.00 21.40 -1.43
C PHE A 208 -1.40 20.00 -0.97
N MET A 209 -0.60 18.97 -1.21
CA MET A 209 -0.84 17.63 -0.68
C MET A 209 -0.74 17.62 0.85
N GLN A 210 0.22 18.32 1.44
CA GLN A 210 0.35 18.45 2.89
C GLN A 210 -0.88 19.12 3.51
N ARG A 211 -1.39 20.20 2.89
CA ARG A 211 -2.61 20.89 3.35
C ARG A 211 -3.83 20.01 3.25
N HIS A 212 -3.98 19.29 2.12
CA HIS A 212 -5.04 18.32 1.92
C HIS A 212 -5.06 17.27 3.04
N MET A 213 -3.92 16.60 3.25
CA MET A 213 -3.82 15.55 4.25
C MET A 213 -4.02 16.07 5.68
N ALA A 214 -3.56 17.28 5.99
CA ALA A 214 -3.78 17.89 7.30
C ALA A 214 -5.27 18.10 7.60
N LEU A 215 -6.06 18.58 6.63
CA LEU A 215 -7.51 18.77 6.79
C LEU A 215 -8.24 17.44 7.00
N ILE A 216 -7.87 16.40 6.23
CA ILE A 216 -8.48 15.08 6.42
C ILE A 216 -8.14 14.51 7.80
N ILE A 217 -6.90 14.63 8.27
CA ILE A 217 -6.47 14.17 9.59
C ILE A 217 -7.28 14.88 10.68
N GLU A 218 -7.45 16.20 10.62
CA GLU A 218 -8.26 16.96 11.58
C GLU A 218 -9.72 16.47 11.64
N ARG A 219 -10.30 16.15 10.49
CA ARG A 219 -11.66 15.60 10.41
C ARG A 219 -11.75 14.20 11.01
N VAL A 220 -10.76 13.36 10.74
CA VAL A 220 -10.67 12.01 11.30
C VAL A 220 -10.52 12.07 12.82
N GLU A 221 -9.68 12.95 13.36
CA GLU A 221 -9.53 13.16 14.80
C GLU A 221 -10.87 13.51 15.48
N LYS A 222 -11.61 14.46 14.89
CA LYS A 222 -12.94 14.84 15.40
C LYS A 222 -13.94 13.66 15.35
N TYR A 223 -13.90 12.87 14.28
CA TYR A 223 -14.74 11.68 14.12
C TYR A 223 -14.43 10.62 15.17
N VAL A 224 -13.16 10.31 15.39
CA VAL A 224 -12.69 9.34 16.39
C VAL A 224 -13.08 9.77 17.79
N GLN A 225 -12.87 11.05 18.15
CA GLN A 225 -13.25 11.60 19.45
C GLN A 225 -14.76 11.47 19.70
N LYS A 226 -15.58 11.81 18.71
CA LYS A 226 -17.05 11.68 18.81
C LYS A 226 -17.48 10.22 18.99
N LYS A 227 -16.88 9.29 18.26
CA LYS A 227 -17.20 7.86 18.36
C LYS A 227 -16.83 7.30 19.73
N ASN A 228 -15.68 7.67 20.28
CA ASN A 228 -15.25 7.24 21.60
C ASN A 228 -16.17 7.82 22.70
N CYS A 229 -16.58 9.08 22.63
CA CYS A 229 -17.54 9.65 23.58
C CYS A 229 -18.87 8.89 23.59
N LEU A 230 -19.38 8.44 22.44
CA LEU A 230 -20.63 7.69 22.36
C LEU A 230 -20.54 6.29 22.98
N LEU A 231 -19.40 5.61 22.84
CA LEU A 231 -19.17 4.30 23.45
C LEU A 231 -19.14 4.38 24.97
N TYR A 232 -18.48 5.38 25.54
CA TYR A 232 -18.43 5.57 27.02
C TYR A 232 -19.78 6.01 27.64
N THR A 233 -20.69 6.60 26.88
CA THR A 233 -22.01 6.98 27.38
C THR A 233 -23.04 5.85 27.29
N SER A 234 -22.86 4.85 26.40
CA SER A 234 -23.75 3.68 26.34
C SER A 234 -23.46 2.66 27.45
N ASP A 235 -22.18 2.50 27.83
CA ASP A 235 -21.80 1.57 28.92
C ASP A 235 -22.10 2.12 30.34
N ALA A 236 -22.48 3.41 30.46
CA ALA A 236 -22.85 4.03 31.71
C ALA A 236 -24.39 4.03 31.97
N ALA A 237 -25.16 3.48 31.03
CA ALA A 237 -26.63 3.46 31.07
C ALA A 237 -27.22 2.06 31.39
N ASP A 238 -26.39 1.03 31.57
CA ASP A 238 -26.70 -0.31 32.05
C ASP A 238 -26.17 -0.49 33.50
#